data_8f845a817fcbcc273efa4b3715d26d12
#
_entry.id   8f845a817fcbcc273efa4b3715d26d12
#
_cell.length_a   1.000
_cell.length_b   1.000
_cell.length_c   1.000
_cell.angle_alpha   90.00
_cell.angle_beta   90.00
_cell.angle_gamma   90.00
#
_symmetry.space_group_name_H-M   'P 1'
#
loop_
_entity.id
_entity.type
_entity.pdbx_description
1 polymer ?
#
loop_
_entity_poly.entity_id
_entity_poly.type
_entity_poly.pdbx_seq_one_letter_code
_entity_poly.pdbx_strand_id
1 'polypeptide(L)'
;MTETLSHVALRLLNGPEASVGYRPFEGVSLSLSVRGTLVIHAPELCSSDLETNDVVRLHADGTFTIVGRADNVVNSGGVKIQIEEEERRLKELIDVPFALTSVPDRRLGEALVLLVIRDFPMDDVGLFDAMKALLPRYHVPRHILRVAAVPVAGNGKIDRKACRELALEAGAIR
;
A
#
# COMPACT_ATOMS: atom_id res chain seq x y z
N MET A 1 -13.00 7.94 -10.51
CA MET A 1 -11.82 7.46 -11.26
C MET A 1 -11.73 8.25 -12.54
N THR A 2 -10.52 8.50 -13.05
CA THR A 2 -10.33 9.29 -14.28
C THR A 2 -10.88 8.56 -15.50
N GLU A 3 -10.72 7.24 -15.54
CA GLU A 3 -11.12 6.37 -16.65
C GLU A 3 -12.65 6.25 -16.81
N THR A 4 -13.39 6.41 -15.72
CA THR A 4 -14.87 6.38 -15.74
C THR A 4 -15.48 7.78 -15.78
N LEU A 5 -14.67 8.85 -15.78
CA LEU A 5 -15.09 10.25 -15.66
C LEU A 5 -16.03 10.52 -14.47
N SER A 6 -16.23 9.54 -13.58
CA SER A 6 -17.20 9.60 -12.49
C SER A 6 -16.77 8.70 -11.32
N HIS A 7 -17.59 8.70 -10.28
CA HIS A 7 -17.49 7.78 -9.16
C HIS A 7 -18.21 6.48 -9.51
N VAL A 8 -17.62 5.35 -9.17
CA VAL A 8 -18.21 4.01 -9.38
C VAL A 8 -18.65 3.36 -8.07
N ALA A 9 -18.18 3.87 -6.94
CA ALA A 9 -18.53 3.39 -5.61
C ALA A 9 -18.37 4.50 -4.56
N LEU A 10 -19.10 4.39 -3.46
CA LEU A 10 -18.99 5.26 -2.30
C LEU A 10 -18.70 4.47 -1.02
N ARG A 11 -18.11 5.17 -0.04
CA ARG A 11 -17.93 4.69 1.32
C ARG A 11 -18.36 5.77 2.31
N LEU A 12 -19.19 5.41 3.28
CA LEU A 12 -19.52 6.29 4.38
C LEU A 12 -18.36 6.32 5.39
N LEU A 13 -17.85 7.52 5.67
CA LEU A 13 -16.69 7.69 6.54
C LEU A 13 -17.07 7.94 8.00
N ASN A 14 -18.28 8.44 8.26
CA ASN A 14 -18.76 8.79 9.59
C ASN A 14 -20.26 8.51 9.72
N GLY A 15 -20.78 8.60 10.96
CA GLY A 15 -22.17 8.29 11.26
C GLY A 15 -22.39 6.80 11.60
N PRO A 16 -23.64 6.44 11.97
CA PRO A 16 -23.97 5.08 12.42
C PRO A 16 -23.80 4.01 11.32
N GLU A 17 -23.80 4.40 10.06
CA GLU A 17 -23.62 3.51 8.92
C GLU A 17 -22.20 3.57 8.31
N ALA A 18 -21.24 4.18 9.04
CA ALA A 18 -19.85 4.21 8.59
C ALA A 18 -19.33 2.79 8.30
N SER A 19 -18.69 2.61 7.15
CA SER A 19 -18.21 1.31 6.68
C SER A 19 -16.75 1.36 6.31
N VAL A 20 -16.08 0.23 6.42
CA VAL A 20 -14.70 0.06 5.94
C VAL A 20 -14.68 -0.16 4.42
N GLY A 21 -15.74 -0.76 3.87
CA GLY A 21 -15.86 -1.11 2.46
C GLY A 21 -16.52 -0.02 1.61
N TYR A 22 -16.15 0.00 0.35
CA TYR A 22 -16.83 0.78 -0.69
C TYR A 22 -18.01 -0.03 -1.23
N ARG A 23 -19.16 0.62 -1.42
CA ARG A 23 -20.34 0.04 -2.05
C ARG A 23 -20.42 0.55 -3.49
N PRO A 24 -20.46 -0.35 -4.50
CA PRO A 24 -20.68 0.04 -5.89
C PRO A 24 -22.04 0.73 -6.06
N PHE A 25 -22.14 1.62 -7.03
CA PHE A 25 -23.43 2.17 -7.46
C PHE A 25 -24.26 1.12 -8.20
N GLU A 26 -25.55 1.38 -8.31
CA GLU A 26 -26.46 0.60 -9.15
C GLU A 26 -25.95 0.59 -10.61
N GLY A 27 -26.04 -0.54 -11.29
CA GLY A 27 -25.50 -0.72 -12.65
C GLY A 27 -23.98 -0.98 -12.71
N VAL A 28 -23.27 -0.93 -11.57
CA VAL A 28 -21.84 -1.27 -11.50
C VAL A 28 -21.65 -2.61 -10.83
N SER A 29 -21.01 -3.55 -11.53
CA SER A 29 -20.56 -4.82 -10.95
C SER A 29 -19.04 -4.93 -10.94
N LEU A 30 -18.53 -5.78 -10.06
CA LEU A 30 -17.10 -5.90 -9.79
C LEU A 30 -16.66 -7.35 -9.90
N SER A 31 -15.46 -7.56 -10.44
CA SER A 31 -14.77 -8.85 -10.39
C SER A 31 -13.29 -8.68 -10.14
N LEU A 32 -12.56 -9.79 -10.00
CA LEU A 32 -11.12 -9.78 -9.91
C LEU A 32 -10.51 -10.29 -11.21
N SER A 33 -9.45 -9.64 -11.66
CA SER A 33 -8.62 -10.13 -12.75
C SER A 33 -7.81 -11.37 -12.31
N VAL A 34 -7.15 -12.02 -13.25
CA VAL A 34 -6.21 -13.12 -12.98
C VAL A 34 -5.03 -12.68 -12.09
N ARG A 35 -4.76 -11.37 -12.03
CA ARG A 35 -3.73 -10.77 -11.16
C ARG A 35 -4.26 -10.42 -9.77
N GLY A 36 -5.56 -10.57 -9.51
CA GLY A 36 -6.20 -10.17 -8.26
C GLY A 36 -6.48 -8.67 -8.16
N THR A 37 -6.41 -7.94 -9.29
CA THR A 37 -6.77 -6.52 -9.36
C THR A 37 -8.25 -6.34 -9.64
N LEU A 38 -8.79 -5.19 -9.26
CA LEU A 38 -10.20 -4.86 -9.45
C LEU A 38 -10.52 -4.67 -10.93
N VAL A 39 -11.55 -5.37 -11.40
CA VAL A 39 -12.20 -5.13 -12.70
C VAL A 39 -13.58 -4.53 -12.45
N ILE A 40 -13.86 -3.42 -13.12
CA ILE A 40 -15.11 -2.68 -13.02
C ILE A 40 -15.91 -2.90 -14.31
N HIS A 41 -17.13 -3.40 -14.15
CA HIS A 41 -18.11 -3.57 -15.20
C HIS A 41 -19.18 -2.51 -15.04
N ALA A 42 -19.16 -1.48 -15.87
CA ALA A 42 -20.06 -0.34 -15.81
C ALA A 42 -20.53 0.03 -17.24
N PRO A 43 -21.39 -0.78 -17.87
CA PRO A 43 -21.73 -0.66 -19.29
C PRO A 43 -22.37 0.68 -19.65
N GLU A 44 -23.01 1.36 -18.70
CA GLU A 44 -23.57 2.70 -18.91
C GLU A 44 -22.52 3.80 -18.90
N LEU A 45 -21.30 3.55 -18.34
CA LEU A 45 -20.22 4.53 -18.21
C LEU A 45 -19.06 4.22 -19.16
N CYS A 46 -18.82 2.95 -19.46
CA CYS A 46 -17.67 2.50 -20.26
C CYS A 46 -18.10 1.44 -21.27
N SER A 47 -17.60 1.54 -22.49
CA SER A 47 -17.88 0.57 -23.57
C SER A 47 -17.20 -0.79 -23.36
N SER A 48 -16.26 -0.87 -22.43
CA SER A 48 -15.52 -2.10 -22.09
C SER A 48 -15.25 -2.16 -20.60
N ASP A 49 -15.02 -3.38 -20.11
CA ASP A 49 -14.59 -3.62 -18.75
C ASP A 49 -13.28 -2.89 -18.45
N LEU A 50 -13.19 -2.28 -17.27
CA LEU A 50 -12.04 -1.52 -16.84
C LEU A 50 -11.22 -2.32 -15.82
N GLU A 51 -10.10 -2.90 -16.21
CA GLU A 51 -9.13 -3.48 -15.28
C GLU A 51 -8.28 -2.36 -14.66
N THR A 52 -8.33 -2.26 -13.34
CA THR A 52 -7.55 -1.28 -12.57
C THR A 52 -6.22 -1.90 -12.12
N ASN A 53 -5.35 -1.08 -11.54
CA ASN A 53 -4.14 -1.56 -10.87
C ASN A 53 -4.32 -1.69 -9.34
N ASP A 54 -5.57 -1.58 -8.85
CA ASP A 54 -5.89 -1.64 -7.43
C ASP A 54 -6.14 -3.09 -7.01
N VAL A 55 -5.41 -3.57 -6.02
CA VAL A 55 -5.66 -4.85 -5.35
C VAL A 55 -6.76 -4.64 -4.34
N VAL A 56 -7.81 -5.45 -4.40
CA VAL A 56 -8.97 -5.31 -3.54
C VAL A 56 -9.37 -6.63 -2.89
N ARG A 57 -10.13 -6.53 -1.82
CA ARG A 57 -10.86 -7.65 -1.23
C ARG A 57 -12.35 -7.42 -1.43
N LEU A 58 -13.00 -8.33 -2.17
CA LEU A 58 -14.44 -8.35 -2.32
C LEU A 58 -15.08 -9.03 -1.10
N HIS A 59 -16.19 -8.48 -0.62
CA HIS A 59 -16.95 -9.00 0.52
C HIS A 59 -18.26 -9.64 0.05
N ALA A 60 -18.78 -10.56 0.85
CA ALA A 60 -20.02 -11.30 0.53
C ALA A 60 -21.26 -10.39 0.42
N ASP A 61 -21.23 -9.21 1.04
CA ASP A 61 -22.29 -8.19 0.97
C ASP A 61 -22.22 -7.29 -0.27
N GLY A 62 -21.32 -7.60 -1.22
CA GLY A 62 -21.10 -6.84 -2.45
C GLY A 62 -20.24 -5.59 -2.27
N THR A 63 -19.76 -5.31 -1.07
CA THR A 63 -18.78 -4.22 -0.84
C THR A 63 -17.35 -4.68 -1.16
N PHE A 64 -16.42 -3.74 -1.24
CA PHE A 64 -15.00 -4.05 -1.39
C PHE A 64 -14.11 -3.11 -0.59
N THR A 65 -12.94 -3.58 -0.19
CA THR A 65 -11.89 -2.77 0.42
C THR A 65 -10.66 -2.73 -0.46
N ILE A 66 -10.05 -1.56 -0.59
CA ILE A 66 -8.77 -1.39 -1.29
C ILE A 66 -7.66 -1.83 -0.35
N VAL A 67 -6.90 -2.83 -0.78
CA VAL A 67 -5.73 -3.35 -0.06
C VAL A 67 -4.50 -2.52 -0.40
N GLY A 68 -4.27 -2.28 -1.69
CA GLY A 68 -3.17 -1.47 -2.21
C GLY A 68 -3.13 -1.52 -3.74
N ARG A 69 -1.94 -1.34 -4.31
CA ARG A 69 -1.74 -1.38 -5.76
C ARG A 69 -0.87 -2.56 -6.17
N ALA A 70 -1.14 -3.14 -7.32
CA ALA A 70 -0.38 -4.29 -7.82
C ALA A 70 1.10 -3.97 -8.10
N ASP A 71 1.42 -2.72 -8.45
CA ASP A 71 2.78 -2.23 -8.66
C ASP A 71 3.56 -1.97 -7.34
N ASN A 72 2.87 -1.99 -6.19
CA ASN A 72 3.46 -1.83 -4.86
C ASN A 72 3.56 -3.16 -4.08
N VAL A 73 3.46 -4.29 -4.77
CA VAL A 73 3.72 -5.61 -4.17
C VAL A 73 5.21 -5.91 -4.24
N VAL A 74 5.83 -6.12 -3.09
CA VAL A 74 7.23 -6.54 -2.97
C VAL A 74 7.29 -8.04 -2.84
N ASN A 75 8.15 -8.70 -3.62
CA ASN A 75 8.42 -10.14 -3.50
C ASN A 75 9.71 -10.37 -2.72
N SER A 76 9.58 -10.61 -1.43
CA SER A 76 10.70 -10.85 -0.52
C SER A 76 10.79 -12.32 -0.14
N GLY A 77 11.78 -13.04 -0.68
CA GLY A 77 11.97 -14.46 -0.39
C GLY A 77 10.80 -15.36 -0.79
N GLY A 78 10.07 -14.99 -1.85
CA GLY A 78 8.88 -15.73 -2.31
C GLY A 78 7.58 -15.30 -1.60
N VAL A 79 7.66 -14.41 -0.63
CA VAL A 79 6.48 -13.84 0.05
C VAL A 79 6.07 -12.54 -0.65
N LYS A 80 4.83 -12.47 -1.11
CA LYS A 80 4.24 -11.25 -1.69
C LYS A 80 3.74 -10.34 -0.58
N ILE A 81 4.32 -9.17 -0.46
CA ILE A 81 4.05 -8.19 0.60
C ILE A 81 3.44 -6.94 -0.02
N GLN A 82 2.23 -6.61 0.39
CA GLN A 82 1.55 -5.39 -0.03
C GLN A 82 1.99 -4.23 0.85
N ILE A 83 2.75 -3.28 0.30
CA ILE A 83 3.33 -2.16 1.06
C ILE A 83 2.27 -1.38 1.83
N GLU A 84 1.14 -1.04 1.21
CA GLU A 84 0.09 -0.23 1.84
C GLU A 84 -0.59 -0.94 3.01
N GLU A 85 -0.66 -2.26 3.00
CA GLU A 85 -1.19 -3.03 4.12
C GLU A 85 -0.24 -2.96 5.32
N GLU A 86 1.06 -3.12 5.09
CA GLU A 86 2.05 -3.02 6.15
C GLU A 86 2.21 -1.58 6.67
N GLU A 87 2.15 -0.59 5.81
CA GLU A 87 2.13 0.82 6.25
C GLU A 87 0.90 1.13 7.11
N ARG A 88 -0.25 0.53 6.82
CA ARG A 88 -1.46 0.70 7.63
C ARG A 88 -1.29 0.11 9.03
N ARG A 89 -0.61 -1.03 9.16
CA ARG A 89 -0.27 -1.64 10.45
C ARG A 89 0.76 -0.77 11.20
N LEU A 90 1.79 -0.32 10.50
CA LEU A 90 2.86 0.50 11.10
C LEU A 90 2.37 1.86 11.61
N LYS A 91 1.22 2.37 11.17
CA LYS A 91 0.61 3.58 11.75
C LYS A 91 0.22 3.44 13.22
N GLU A 92 0.08 2.22 13.73
CA GLU A 92 -0.13 1.98 15.16
C GLU A 92 1.14 2.24 16.00
N LEU A 93 2.31 2.16 15.34
CA LEU A 93 3.63 2.32 15.96
C LEU A 93 4.28 3.66 15.63
N ILE A 94 4.05 4.20 14.43
CA ILE A 94 4.74 5.37 13.89
C ILE A 94 3.69 6.45 13.58
N ASP A 95 3.69 7.51 14.36
CA ASP A 95 2.77 8.66 14.25
C ASP A 95 3.32 9.84 13.43
N VAL A 96 4.52 9.69 12.90
CA VAL A 96 5.21 10.67 12.03
C VAL A 96 5.22 10.21 10.58
N PRO A 97 5.57 11.08 9.60
CA PRO A 97 5.71 10.65 8.22
C PRO A 97 6.73 9.51 8.05
N PHE A 98 6.30 8.44 7.41
CA PHE A 98 7.14 7.30 7.05
C PHE A 98 6.65 6.69 5.73
N ALA A 99 7.47 5.85 5.11
CA ALA A 99 7.12 5.06 3.94
C ALA A 99 7.85 3.72 3.95
N LEU A 100 7.22 2.70 3.38
CA LEU A 100 7.90 1.47 3.01
C LEU A 100 8.30 1.52 1.54
N THR A 101 9.46 0.96 1.24
CA THR A 101 9.94 0.69 -0.12
C THR A 101 10.70 -0.62 -0.14
N SER A 102 11.27 -0.98 -1.30
CA SER A 102 12.14 -2.14 -1.42
C SER A 102 13.40 -1.81 -2.17
N VAL A 103 14.44 -2.58 -1.89
CA VAL A 103 15.71 -2.58 -2.63
C VAL A 103 16.05 -3.99 -3.05
N PRO A 104 16.85 -4.18 -4.13
CA PRO A 104 17.35 -5.50 -4.51
C PRO A 104 18.12 -6.16 -3.35
N ASP A 105 17.87 -7.46 -3.13
CA ASP A 105 18.59 -8.28 -2.15
C ASP A 105 19.00 -9.60 -2.81
N ARG A 106 20.27 -10.01 -2.61
CA ARG A 106 20.83 -11.22 -3.28
C ARG A 106 20.14 -12.51 -2.88
N ARG A 107 19.59 -12.60 -1.66
CA ARG A 107 18.97 -13.80 -1.11
C ARG A 107 17.45 -13.81 -1.25
N LEU A 108 16.84 -12.64 -1.14
CA LEU A 108 15.39 -12.49 -1.11
C LEU A 108 14.79 -12.01 -2.43
N GLY A 109 15.63 -11.60 -3.39
CA GLY A 109 15.20 -10.86 -4.57
C GLY A 109 14.98 -9.38 -4.22
N GLU A 110 14.09 -9.10 -3.27
CA GLU A 110 13.87 -7.76 -2.73
C GLU A 110 13.82 -7.80 -1.19
N ALA A 111 14.36 -6.75 -0.56
CA ALA A 111 14.26 -6.52 0.87
C ALA A 111 13.46 -5.24 1.14
N LEU A 112 12.55 -5.29 2.11
CA LEU A 112 11.82 -4.12 2.57
C LEU A 112 12.74 -3.15 3.31
N VAL A 113 12.51 -1.86 3.07
CA VAL A 113 13.19 -0.73 3.73
C VAL A 113 12.12 0.18 4.30
N LEU A 114 12.24 0.51 5.58
CA LEU A 114 11.45 1.56 6.22
C LEU A 114 12.19 2.89 6.10
N LEU A 115 11.56 3.88 5.47
CA LEU A 115 11.97 5.28 5.53
C LEU A 115 11.19 5.95 6.66
N VAL A 116 11.88 6.55 7.63
CA VAL A 116 11.26 7.30 8.73
C VAL A 116 12.03 8.59 8.97
N ILE A 117 11.37 9.65 9.39
CA ILE A 117 12.05 10.93 9.67
C ILE A 117 13.09 10.78 10.79
N ARG A 118 14.18 11.57 10.71
CA ARG A 118 15.31 11.50 11.65
C ARG A 118 14.92 11.72 13.10
N ASP A 119 13.97 12.63 13.32
CA ASP A 119 13.55 13.05 14.66
C ASP A 119 12.54 12.10 15.31
N PHE A 120 12.24 10.94 14.69
CA PHE A 120 11.42 9.92 15.34
C PHE A 120 12.15 9.39 16.60
N PRO A 121 11.52 9.44 17.78
CA PRO A 121 12.21 9.33 19.07
C PRO A 121 12.74 7.93 19.41
N MET A 122 12.22 6.87 18.73
CA MET A 122 12.65 5.50 18.96
C MET A 122 13.94 5.23 18.18
N ASP A 123 14.94 4.60 18.78
CA ASP A 123 16.13 4.15 18.09
C ASP A 123 15.86 2.96 17.16
N ASP A 124 16.81 2.60 16.31
CA ASP A 124 16.59 1.56 15.30
C ASP A 124 16.41 0.17 15.95
N VAL A 125 17.04 -0.10 17.09
CA VAL A 125 16.91 -1.40 17.79
C VAL A 125 15.50 -1.55 18.35
N GLY A 126 15.02 -0.54 19.08
CA GLY A 126 13.66 -0.50 19.62
C GLY A 126 12.60 -0.56 18.52
N LEU A 127 12.84 0.16 17.41
CA LEU A 127 11.93 0.18 16.28
C LEU A 127 11.86 -1.20 15.59
N PHE A 128 13.00 -1.89 15.41
CA PHE A 128 13.02 -3.25 14.91
C PHE A 128 12.26 -4.22 15.82
N ASP A 129 12.44 -4.13 17.14
CA ASP A 129 11.77 -5.03 18.07
C ASP A 129 10.25 -4.76 18.12
N ALA A 130 9.83 -3.51 18.07
CA ALA A 130 8.42 -3.15 17.97
C ALA A 130 7.80 -3.63 16.65
N MET A 131 8.49 -3.48 15.52
CA MET A 131 8.02 -4.01 14.23
C MET A 131 7.90 -5.53 14.24
N LYS A 132 8.83 -6.27 14.86
CA LYS A 132 8.74 -7.74 15.00
C LYS A 132 7.54 -8.19 15.83
N ALA A 133 7.13 -7.39 16.81
CA ALA A 133 5.95 -7.69 17.61
C ALA A 133 4.63 -7.45 16.84
N LEU A 134 4.64 -6.49 15.91
CA LEU A 134 3.46 -6.04 15.18
C LEU A 134 3.26 -6.76 13.85
N LEU A 135 4.33 -7.00 13.11
CA LEU A 135 4.29 -7.50 11.73
C LEU A 135 4.57 -9.00 11.67
N PRO A 136 4.02 -9.72 10.67
CA PRO A 136 4.44 -11.08 10.38
C PRO A 136 5.97 -11.15 10.13
N ARG A 137 6.60 -12.24 10.54
CA ARG A 137 8.06 -12.42 10.53
C ARG A 137 8.74 -11.99 9.21
N TYR A 138 8.14 -12.32 8.07
CA TYR A 138 8.71 -12.05 6.75
C TYR A 138 8.33 -10.67 6.18
N HIS A 139 7.47 -9.94 6.87
CA HIS A 139 7.02 -8.59 6.50
C HIS A 139 7.81 -7.49 7.22
N VAL A 140 8.67 -7.86 8.17
CA VAL A 140 9.50 -6.90 8.89
C VAL A 140 10.55 -6.32 7.95
N PRO A 141 10.64 -4.98 7.80
CA PRO A 141 11.69 -4.33 7.03
C PRO A 141 13.08 -4.77 7.50
N ARG A 142 14.00 -5.00 6.56
CA ARG A 142 15.38 -5.36 6.88
C ARG A 142 16.27 -4.18 7.17
N HIS A 143 15.90 -3.03 6.65
CA HIS A 143 16.67 -1.81 6.79
C HIS A 143 15.76 -0.68 7.26
N ILE A 144 16.29 0.18 8.10
CA ILE A 144 15.68 1.46 8.50
C ILE A 144 16.57 2.57 7.92
N LEU A 145 15.94 3.46 7.16
CA LEU A 145 16.60 4.65 6.61
C LEU A 145 16.03 5.90 7.27
N ARG A 146 16.86 6.61 8.01
CA ARG A 146 16.51 7.89 8.62
C ARG A 146 16.66 9.01 7.59
N VAL A 147 15.55 9.64 7.24
CA VAL A 147 15.49 10.69 6.21
C VAL A 147 15.11 12.05 6.83
N ALA A 148 15.51 13.15 6.18
CA ALA A 148 15.07 14.48 6.60
C ALA A 148 13.58 14.69 6.34
N ALA A 149 13.08 14.16 5.23
CA ALA A 149 11.66 14.15 4.88
C ALA A 149 11.35 12.91 4.03
N VAL A 150 10.14 12.37 4.16
CA VAL A 150 9.63 11.32 3.26
C VAL A 150 9.20 11.97 1.96
N PRO A 151 9.67 11.50 0.79
CA PRO A 151 9.28 12.05 -0.49
C PRO A 151 7.77 11.95 -0.74
N VAL A 152 7.18 13.07 -1.18
CA VAL A 152 5.77 13.14 -1.56
C VAL A 152 5.64 13.76 -2.96
N ALA A 153 4.71 13.24 -3.75
CA ALA A 153 4.35 13.80 -5.05
C ALA A 153 3.56 15.10 -4.89
N GLY A 154 3.40 15.87 -5.97
CA GLY A 154 2.68 17.15 -5.95
C GLY A 154 1.22 17.09 -5.49
N ASN A 155 0.62 15.90 -5.46
CA ASN A 155 -0.73 15.65 -4.92
C ASN A 155 -0.73 15.24 -3.43
N GLY A 156 0.41 15.33 -2.73
CA GLY A 156 0.56 14.98 -1.32
C GLY A 156 0.64 13.49 -1.01
N LYS A 157 0.65 12.61 -2.01
CA LYS A 157 0.85 11.16 -1.81
C LYS A 157 2.33 10.82 -1.77
N ILE A 158 2.68 9.72 -1.09
CA ILE A 158 4.05 9.19 -1.07
C ILE A 158 4.52 8.95 -2.50
N ASP A 159 5.69 9.53 -2.83
CA ASP A 159 6.39 9.26 -4.08
C ASP A 159 7.22 7.98 -3.94
N ARG A 160 6.63 6.85 -4.34
CA ARG A 160 7.25 5.52 -4.23
C ARG A 160 8.57 5.41 -4.97
N LYS A 161 8.66 6.06 -6.14
CA LYS A 161 9.86 6.05 -6.95
C LYS A 161 11.00 6.78 -6.24
N ALA A 162 10.76 8.01 -5.79
CA ALA A 162 11.75 8.79 -5.04
C ALA A 162 12.16 8.11 -3.72
N CYS A 163 11.22 7.46 -3.00
CA CYS A 163 11.55 6.66 -1.82
C CYS A 163 12.52 5.52 -2.14
N ARG A 164 12.29 4.80 -3.26
CA ARG A 164 13.18 3.72 -3.70
C ARG A 164 14.56 4.25 -4.10
N GLU A 165 14.62 5.34 -4.83
CA GLU A 165 15.89 6.00 -5.23
C GLU A 165 16.71 6.38 -4.00
N LEU A 166 16.11 7.04 -3.00
CA LEU A 166 16.78 7.35 -1.73
C LEU A 166 17.31 6.11 -1.02
N ALA A 167 16.56 5.03 -0.97
CA ALA A 167 17.00 3.80 -0.32
C ALA A 167 18.17 3.14 -1.05
N LEU A 168 18.20 3.23 -2.39
CA LEU A 168 19.31 2.74 -3.21
C LEU A 168 20.58 3.59 -3.01
N GLU A 169 20.46 4.92 -3.03
CA GLU A 169 21.57 5.87 -2.82
C GLU A 169 22.19 5.77 -1.43
N ALA A 170 21.37 5.54 -0.40
CA ALA A 170 21.84 5.36 0.97
C ALA A 170 22.60 4.05 1.21
N GLY A 171 22.75 3.21 0.17
CA GLY A 171 23.48 1.96 0.27
C GLY A 171 22.79 0.91 1.14
N ALA A 172 21.46 0.91 1.20
CA ALA A 172 20.68 -0.16 1.82
C ALA A 172 20.90 -1.53 1.11
N ILE A 173 21.80 -1.55 0.13
CA ILE A 173 22.29 -2.72 -0.60
C ILE A 173 23.68 -3.06 -0.04
N ARG A 174 23.78 -3.98 0.91
CA ARG A 174 25.03 -4.63 1.28
C ARG A 174 24.88 -6.14 1.32
#